data_8b0040a8937552e16f18dc248b8811e6
#
_entry.id   8b0040a8937552e16f18dc248b8811e6
#
_cell.length_a   1.000
_cell.length_b   1.000
_cell.length_c   1.000
_cell.angle_alpha   90.00
_cell.angle_beta   90.00
_cell.angle_gamma   90.00
#
_symmetry.space_group_name_H-M   'P 1'
#
loop_
_entity.id
_entity.type
_entity.pdbx_description
1 polymer ?
#
loop_
_entity_poly.entity_id
_entity_poly.type
_entity_poly.pdbx_seq_one_letter_code
_entity_poly.pdbx_strand_id
1 'polypeptide(L)'
;MRRLLPSIVFLFVIGARLLPAQTTATMPVRPDSVKFAVIGDMGTGDPPQYEVGARMSEARASFPFQLVIMVGDNLYGRQREQDFVTKFEKPYAPLLAAGVLFFASLGNHDDARAALSYPRFNMNGQRYYSYARRNVRFFALDSNQMDPVQVAWIDRALRESTDQWKICYFHHPLYSDGGRHGPTVDLRVVLEPIFVKYGVNVVFSGHDHIYERIKPQFGITYFVNGSSGELRKGDTRPSQMTAAYFDQNQAFSLVEVAGDDMFFQARSRAGQIVDGGVIHRGVGNQIRVVP
;
A
#
# COMPACT_ATOMS: atom_id res chain seq x y z
N MET A 1 40.09 -12.25 63.31
CA MET A 1 38.77 -11.66 63.10
C MET A 1 38.57 -11.41 61.60
N ARG A 2 37.90 -12.30 60.88
CA ARG A 2 37.57 -12.14 59.46
C ARG A 2 36.16 -11.54 59.37
N ARG A 3 36.04 -10.36 58.80
CA ARG A 3 34.74 -9.70 58.52
C ARG A 3 34.15 -10.27 57.23
N LEU A 4 32.99 -10.90 57.34
CA LEU A 4 32.15 -11.32 56.22
C LEU A 4 31.40 -10.09 55.71
N LEU A 5 31.58 -9.75 54.43
CA LEU A 5 30.76 -8.75 53.72
C LEU A 5 29.50 -9.45 53.16
N PRO A 6 28.33 -8.89 53.30
CA PRO A 6 27.11 -9.46 52.70
C PRO A 6 27.07 -9.19 51.20
N SER A 7 26.87 -10.22 50.40
CA SER A 7 26.61 -10.12 48.96
C SER A 7 25.16 -9.68 48.75
N ILE A 8 24.96 -8.49 48.17
CA ILE A 8 23.68 -8.01 47.76
C ILE A 8 23.39 -8.59 46.37
N VAL A 9 22.40 -9.49 46.30
CA VAL A 9 21.88 -10.02 45.02
C VAL A 9 20.83 -9.02 44.49
N PHE A 10 21.16 -8.35 43.39
CA PHE A 10 20.17 -7.56 42.66
C PHE A 10 19.32 -8.48 41.78
N LEU A 11 18.04 -8.65 42.16
CA LEU A 11 17.07 -9.32 41.34
C LEU A 11 16.56 -8.34 40.24
N PHE A 12 17.04 -8.52 39.01
CA PHE A 12 16.48 -7.81 37.87
C PHE A 12 15.12 -8.43 37.52
N VAL A 13 14.04 -7.75 37.91
CA VAL A 13 12.70 -8.08 37.41
C VAL A 13 12.58 -7.53 35.99
N ILE A 14 12.74 -8.41 35.00
CA ILE A 14 12.44 -8.09 33.60
C ILE A 14 10.92 -8.03 33.49
N GLY A 15 10.37 -6.83 33.63
CA GLY A 15 8.96 -6.56 33.37
C GLY A 15 8.68 -6.79 31.88
N ALA A 16 8.07 -7.91 31.53
CA ALA A 16 7.48 -8.10 30.21
C ALA A 16 6.43 -6.99 29.99
N ARG A 17 6.74 -6.00 29.16
CA ARG A 17 5.73 -5.04 28.67
C ARG A 17 4.79 -5.83 27.78
N LEU A 18 3.60 -6.14 28.27
CA LEU A 18 2.48 -6.56 27.45
C LEU A 18 2.18 -5.39 26.50
N LEU A 19 2.54 -5.53 25.23
CA LEU A 19 2.04 -4.64 24.19
C LEU A 19 0.51 -4.80 24.18
N PRO A 20 -0.26 -3.68 24.17
CA PRO A 20 -1.71 -3.78 24.07
C PRO A 20 -2.03 -4.55 22.78
N ALA A 21 -2.90 -5.56 22.89
CA ALA A 21 -3.43 -6.26 21.74
C ALA A 21 -4.04 -5.19 20.81
N GLN A 22 -3.48 -5.04 19.60
CA GLN A 22 -4.09 -4.19 18.60
C GLN A 22 -5.44 -4.82 18.25
N THR A 23 -6.51 -4.16 18.63
CA THR A 23 -7.86 -4.48 18.17
C THR A 23 -7.89 -4.19 16.67
N THR A 24 -7.63 -5.22 15.88
CA THR A 24 -7.71 -5.10 14.42
C THR A 24 -9.17 -4.91 14.02
N ALA A 25 -9.47 -3.80 13.36
CA ALA A 25 -10.80 -3.55 12.84
C ALA A 25 -11.25 -4.72 11.95
N THR A 26 -12.41 -5.29 12.25
CA THR A 26 -12.99 -6.34 11.41
C THR A 26 -13.45 -5.75 10.09
N MET A 27 -13.10 -6.38 8.97
CA MET A 27 -13.59 -5.99 7.64
C MET A 27 -15.09 -6.28 7.57
N PRO A 28 -15.96 -5.27 7.36
CA PRO A 28 -17.41 -5.43 7.47
C PRO A 28 -18.04 -6.20 6.32
N VAL A 29 -17.35 -6.30 5.18
CA VAL A 29 -17.77 -7.02 3.97
C VAL A 29 -19.19 -6.63 3.51
N ARG A 30 -19.47 -5.32 3.45
CA ARG A 30 -20.79 -4.80 3.07
C ARG A 30 -21.08 -5.07 1.58
N PRO A 31 -22.32 -5.40 1.18
CA PRO A 31 -22.66 -5.66 -0.22
C PRO A 31 -22.38 -4.46 -1.15
N ASP A 32 -22.61 -3.26 -0.65
CA ASP A 32 -22.54 -2.01 -1.43
C ASP A 32 -21.21 -1.26 -1.28
N SER A 33 -20.19 -1.89 -0.75
CA SER A 33 -18.87 -1.31 -0.59
C SER A 33 -17.96 -1.56 -1.80
N VAL A 34 -16.89 -0.76 -1.90
CA VAL A 34 -15.78 -1.01 -2.83
C VAL A 34 -14.71 -1.79 -2.10
N LYS A 35 -14.44 -3.01 -2.56
CA LYS A 35 -13.42 -3.89 -1.98
C LYS A 35 -12.26 -4.08 -2.94
N PHE A 36 -11.05 -3.84 -2.47
CA PHE A 36 -9.84 -3.99 -3.27
C PHE A 36 -8.65 -4.47 -2.45
N ALA A 37 -7.63 -4.98 -3.14
CA ALA A 37 -6.34 -5.27 -2.55
C ALA A 37 -5.28 -4.30 -3.07
N VAL A 38 -4.19 -4.14 -2.34
CA VAL A 38 -3.03 -3.32 -2.71
C VAL A 38 -1.78 -4.17 -2.61
N ILE A 39 -0.99 -4.16 -3.69
CA ILE A 39 0.32 -4.80 -3.79
C ILE A 39 1.32 -3.87 -4.48
N GLY A 40 2.59 -3.99 -4.15
CA GLY A 40 3.67 -3.26 -4.82
C GLY A 40 4.98 -4.03 -4.74
N ASP A 41 5.91 -3.70 -5.62
CA ASP A 41 7.24 -4.29 -5.66
C ASP A 41 7.19 -5.83 -5.68
N MET A 42 6.24 -6.36 -6.48
CA MET A 42 5.86 -7.75 -6.36
C MET A 42 6.48 -8.66 -7.42
N GLY A 43 6.87 -8.14 -8.58
CA GLY A 43 7.18 -8.93 -9.78
C GLY A 43 8.53 -9.63 -9.79
N THR A 44 8.89 -10.36 -8.73
CA THR A 44 10.16 -11.09 -8.62
C THR A 44 10.15 -12.43 -9.35
N GLY A 45 9.02 -13.14 -9.33
CA GLY A 45 8.89 -14.52 -9.79
C GLY A 45 9.39 -15.56 -8.77
N ASP A 46 9.73 -15.12 -7.55
CA ASP A 46 10.27 -15.95 -6.48
C ASP A 46 9.17 -16.54 -5.58
N PRO A 47 9.44 -17.60 -4.81
CA PRO A 47 8.48 -18.24 -3.95
C PRO A 47 7.70 -17.29 -3.02
N PRO A 48 8.31 -16.26 -2.40
CA PRO A 48 7.56 -15.31 -1.56
C PRO A 48 6.41 -14.59 -2.28
N GLN A 49 6.58 -14.21 -3.53
CA GLN A 49 5.52 -13.61 -4.34
C GLN A 49 4.35 -14.59 -4.56
N TYR A 50 4.66 -15.85 -4.88
CA TYR A 50 3.65 -16.90 -5.06
C TYR A 50 2.86 -17.16 -3.78
N GLU A 51 3.54 -17.14 -2.63
CA GLU A 51 2.89 -17.29 -1.33
C GLU A 51 1.97 -16.11 -1.01
N VAL A 52 2.37 -14.86 -1.34
CA VAL A 52 1.48 -13.69 -1.24
C VAL A 52 0.26 -13.85 -2.14
N GLY A 53 0.44 -14.27 -3.40
CA GLY A 53 -0.66 -14.52 -4.32
C GLY A 53 -1.64 -15.58 -3.80
N ALA A 54 -1.12 -16.67 -3.22
CA ALA A 54 -1.93 -17.71 -2.58
C ALA A 54 -2.72 -17.16 -1.38
N ARG A 55 -2.08 -16.37 -0.50
CA ARG A 55 -2.76 -15.71 0.64
C ARG A 55 -3.83 -14.71 0.21
N MET A 56 -3.58 -13.97 -0.86
CA MET A 56 -4.61 -13.08 -1.44
C MET A 56 -5.81 -13.88 -1.94
N SER A 57 -5.57 -15.01 -2.59
CA SER A 57 -6.63 -15.91 -3.07
C SER A 57 -7.44 -16.52 -1.92
N GLU A 58 -6.78 -16.98 -0.85
CA GLU A 58 -7.44 -17.45 0.38
C GLU A 58 -8.27 -16.35 1.04
N ALA A 59 -7.70 -15.13 1.16
CA ALA A 59 -8.39 -14.00 1.75
C ALA A 59 -9.67 -13.64 0.97
N ARG A 60 -9.64 -13.79 -0.36
CA ARG A 60 -10.79 -13.49 -1.22
C ARG A 60 -12.02 -14.34 -0.92
N ALA A 61 -11.87 -15.53 -0.36
CA ALA A 61 -12.99 -16.38 0.01
C ALA A 61 -13.91 -15.73 1.07
N SER A 62 -13.33 -14.97 2.00
CA SER A 62 -14.08 -14.24 3.04
C SER A 62 -14.19 -12.74 2.77
N PHE A 63 -13.37 -12.21 1.89
CA PHE A 63 -13.34 -10.80 1.51
C PHE A 63 -13.31 -10.67 -0.02
N PRO A 64 -14.46 -10.70 -0.70
CA PRO A 64 -14.56 -10.88 -2.14
C PRO A 64 -14.23 -9.58 -2.91
N PHE A 65 -12.97 -9.16 -2.87
CA PHE A 65 -12.49 -8.04 -3.66
C PHE A 65 -12.50 -8.36 -5.16
N GLN A 66 -12.77 -7.34 -5.98
CA GLN A 66 -12.90 -7.46 -7.42
C GLN A 66 -11.78 -6.75 -8.18
N LEU A 67 -10.96 -5.97 -7.49
CA LEU A 67 -9.83 -5.28 -8.10
C LEU A 67 -8.61 -5.29 -7.17
N VAL A 68 -7.44 -5.15 -7.78
CA VAL A 68 -6.14 -4.98 -7.14
C VAL A 68 -5.52 -3.73 -7.73
N ILE A 69 -5.04 -2.82 -6.89
CA ILE A 69 -4.15 -1.74 -7.32
C ILE A 69 -2.70 -2.16 -7.11
N MET A 70 -1.87 -1.89 -8.12
CA MET A 70 -0.46 -2.24 -8.16
C MET A 70 0.34 -0.94 -8.12
N VAL A 71 1.14 -0.75 -7.08
CA VAL A 71 1.82 0.52 -6.82
C VAL A 71 3.24 0.57 -7.40
N GLY A 72 3.44 -0.07 -8.54
CA GLY A 72 4.70 -0.04 -9.29
C GLY A 72 5.66 -1.18 -8.96
N ASP A 73 6.75 -1.23 -9.71
CA ASP A 73 7.69 -2.34 -9.77
C ASP A 73 6.95 -3.66 -9.97
N ASN A 74 6.15 -3.65 -11.03
CA ASN A 74 5.26 -4.74 -11.39
C ASN A 74 6.04 -5.97 -11.86
N LEU A 75 7.20 -5.76 -12.50
CA LEU A 75 8.16 -6.81 -12.87
C LEU A 75 9.59 -6.32 -12.66
N TYR A 76 10.42 -7.16 -12.04
CA TYR A 76 11.87 -6.93 -11.94
C TYR A 76 12.65 -7.61 -13.06
N GLY A 77 13.77 -7.02 -13.43
CA GLY A 77 14.68 -7.55 -14.44
C GLY A 77 14.08 -7.53 -15.86
N ARG A 78 14.20 -8.62 -16.61
CA ARG A 78 13.68 -8.69 -17.98
C ARG A 78 12.16 -8.75 -17.98
N GLN A 79 11.54 -8.08 -18.99
CA GLN A 79 10.08 -7.95 -19.11
C GLN A 79 9.61 -8.38 -20.52
N ARG A 80 10.01 -9.60 -20.90
CA ARG A 80 9.52 -10.27 -22.11
C ARG A 80 8.15 -10.91 -21.81
N GLU A 81 7.43 -11.32 -22.81
CA GLU A 81 6.12 -11.99 -22.67
C GLU A 81 6.13 -13.12 -21.62
N GLN A 82 7.16 -13.99 -21.68
CA GLN A 82 7.31 -15.08 -20.71
C GLN A 82 7.52 -14.60 -19.26
N ASP A 83 8.09 -13.43 -19.06
CA ASP A 83 8.34 -12.87 -17.75
C ASP A 83 7.01 -12.38 -17.11
N PHE A 84 6.07 -11.84 -17.92
CA PHE A 84 4.70 -11.55 -17.43
C PHE A 84 3.97 -12.83 -17.00
N VAL A 85 4.14 -13.92 -17.72
CA VAL A 85 3.55 -15.21 -17.30
C VAL A 85 4.11 -15.68 -15.96
N THR A 86 5.42 -15.65 -15.77
CA THR A 86 6.07 -16.22 -14.57
C THR A 86 6.00 -15.31 -13.35
N LYS A 87 6.03 -13.99 -13.57
CA LYS A 87 6.11 -12.99 -12.49
C LYS A 87 4.77 -12.31 -12.19
N PHE A 88 3.75 -12.54 -13.02
CA PHE A 88 2.43 -11.97 -12.80
C PHE A 88 1.32 -13.00 -12.97
N GLU A 89 1.16 -13.63 -14.14
CA GLU A 89 0.00 -14.48 -14.36
C GLU A 89 -0.02 -15.70 -13.44
N LYS A 90 1.09 -16.41 -13.28
CA LYS A 90 1.17 -17.61 -12.44
C LYS A 90 0.96 -17.33 -10.97
N PRO A 91 1.64 -16.34 -10.33
CA PRO A 91 1.42 -16.02 -8.92
C PRO A 91 -0.03 -15.65 -8.60
N TYR A 92 -0.72 -14.98 -9.53
CA TYR A 92 -2.09 -14.49 -9.34
C TYR A 92 -3.14 -15.27 -10.14
N ALA A 93 -2.81 -16.45 -10.67
CA ALA A 93 -3.69 -17.23 -11.53
C ALA A 93 -5.09 -17.48 -10.96
N PRO A 94 -5.27 -17.84 -9.67
CA PRO A 94 -6.61 -18.02 -9.11
C PRO A 94 -7.44 -16.73 -9.07
N LEU A 95 -6.80 -15.57 -8.84
CA LEU A 95 -7.46 -14.26 -8.85
C LEU A 95 -7.86 -13.86 -10.27
N LEU A 96 -6.97 -14.06 -11.24
CA LEU A 96 -7.25 -13.81 -12.66
C LEU A 96 -8.39 -14.69 -13.18
N ALA A 97 -8.39 -15.97 -12.82
CA ALA A 97 -9.47 -16.92 -13.17
C ALA A 97 -10.82 -16.52 -12.53
N ALA A 98 -10.78 -15.88 -11.36
CA ALA A 98 -11.98 -15.36 -10.70
C ALA A 98 -12.42 -13.97 -11.23
N GLY A 99 -11.81 -13.46 -12.30
CA GLY A 99 -12.16 -12.20 -12.94
C GLY A 99 -11.71 -10.95 -12.18
N VAL A 100 -10.76 -11.06 -11.24
CA VAL A 100 -10.20 -9.91 -10.53
C VAL A 100 -9.40 -9.05 -11.49
N LEU A 101 -9.66 -7.75 -11.50
CA LEU A 101 -8.99 -6.77 -12.36
C LEU A 101 -7.77 -6.20 -11.64
N PHE A 102 -6.66 -6.06 -12.34
CA PHE A 102 -5.43 -5.45 -11.83
C PHE A 102 -5.20 -4.11 -12.52
N PHE A 103 -4.97 -3.05 -11.73
CA PHE A 103 -4.75 -1.69 -12.21
C PHE A 103 -3.37 -1.21 -11.77
N ALA A 104 -2.44 -1.11 -12.71
CA ALA A 104 -1.05 -0.82 -12.41
C ALA A 104 -0.73 0.68 -12.45
N SER A 105 0.21 1.12 -11.62
CA SER A 105 1.07 2.27 -11.88
C SER A 105 2.48 1.79 -12.24
N LEU A 106 3.30 2.66 -12.85
CA LEU A 106 4.68 2.33 -13.20
C LEU A 106 5.61 2.54 -12.00
N GLY A 107 6.51 1.58 -11.77
CA GLY A 107 7.67 1.73 -10.90
C GLY A 107 8.96 1.97 -11.71
N ASN A 108 10.06 2.24 -11.01
CA ASN A 108 11.33 2.56 -11.66
C ASN A 108 12.03 1.32 -12.28
N HIS A 109 11.62 0.11 -11.91
CA HIS A 109 12.08 -1.13 -12.54
C HIS A 109 11.21 -1.58 -13.70
N ASP A 110 10.04 -0.97 -13.92
CA ASP A 110 9.15 -1.34 -15.01
C ASP A 110 9.64 -0.83 -16.38
N ASP A 111 9.62 -1.70 -17.37
CA ASP A 111 9.68 -1.29 -18.77
C ASP A 111 8.34 -0.68 -19.16
N ALA A 112 8.29 0.64 -19.21
CA ALA A 112 7.07 1.38 -19.46
C ALA A 112 6.38 0.93 -20.76
N ARG A 113 7.13 0.66 -21.84
CA ARG A 113 6.56 0.22 -23.12
C ARG A 113 5.88 -1.14 -22.99
N ALA A 114 6.51 -2.09 -22.31
CA ALA A 114 5.96 -3.41 -22.08
C ALA A 114 4.74 -3.34 -21.15
N ALA A 115 4.83 -2.63 -20.02
CA ALA A 115 3.76 -2.49 -19.04
C ALA A 115 2.51 -1.81 -19.63
N LEU A 116 2.68 -0.70 -20.37
CA LEU A 116 1.58 0.05 -20.98
C LEU A 116 0.82 -0.75 -22.03
N SER A 117 1.50 -1.66 -22.71
CA SER A 117 0.89 -2.52 -23.74
C SER A 117 0.29 -3.81 -23.19
N TYR A 118 0.58 -4.16 -21.92
CA TYR A 118 0.10 -5.42 -21.35
C TYR A 118 -1.36 -5.31 -20.87
N PRO A 119 -2.30 -6.04 -21.49
CA PRO A 119 -3.73 -5.78 -21.30
C PRO A 119 -4.23 -5.99 -19.87
N ARG A 120 -3.61 -6.94 -19.12
CA ARG A 120 -4.05 -7.27 -17.75
C ARG A 120 -3.65 -6.24 -16.70
N PHE A 121 -2.81 -5.25 -17.05
CA PHE A 121 -2.47 -4.12 -16.18
C PHE A 121 -3.49 -2.98 -16.26
N ASN A 122 -4.45 -3.05 -17.19
CA ASN A 122 -5.52 -2.08 -17.39
C ASN A 122 -5.07 -0.61 -17.50
N MET A 123 -3.84 -0.38 -17.94
CA MET A 123 -3.29 0.95 -18.18
C MET A 123 -3.76 1.55 -19.50
N ASN A 124 -4.20 0.73 -20.45
CA ASN A 124 -4.73 1.16 -21.76
C ASN A 124 -3.78 2.10 -22.52
N GLY A 125 -2.47 1.85 -22.44
CA GLY A 125 -1.45 2.68 -23.07
C GLY A 125 -1.18 4.01 -22.36
N GLN A 126 -1.76 4.27 -21.20
CA GLN A 126 -1.64 5.53 -20.47
C GLN A 126 -0.73 5.38 -19.26
N ARG A 127 0.28 6.27 -19.13
CA ARG A 127 1.20 6.31 -17.99
C ARG A 127 0.49 6.74 -16.69
N TYR A 128 -0.53 7.58 -16.83
CA TYR A 128 -1.37 8.04 -15.73
C TYR A 128 -2.83 8.11 -16.20
N TYR A 129 -3.73 7.73 -15.32
CA TYR A 129 -5.16 7.61 -15.64
C TYR A 129 -6.01 7.63 -14.37
N SER A 130 -7.33 7.77 -14.54
CA SER A 130 -8.27 7.65 -13.44
C SER A 130 -9.48 6.80 -13.82
N TYR A 131 -10.06 6.15 -12.84
CA TYR A 131 -11.31 5.39 -13.00
C TYR A 131 -12.12 5.42 -11.71
N ALA A 132 -13.43 5.27 -11.82
CA ALA A 132 -14.33 5.23 -10.68
C ALA A 132 -14.84 3.82 -10.42
N ARG A 133 -15.10 3.56 -9.15
CA ARG A 133 -15.86 2.42 -8.66
C ARG A 133 -16.80 2.92 -7.57
N ARG A 134 -18.12 2.93 -7.86
CA ARG A 134 -19.12 3.49 -6.95
C ARG A 134 -18.76 4.94 -6.55
N ASN A 135 -18.56 5.19 -5.25
CA ASN A 135 -18.21 6.49 -4.66
C ASN A 135 -16.70 6.74 -4.53
N VAL A 136 -15.86 5.89 -5.12
CA VAL A 136 -14.40 5.97 -5.07
C VAL A 136 -13.84 6.26 -6.45
N ARG A 137 -13.02 7.29 -6.57
CA ARG A 137 -12.18 7.52 -7.75
C ARG A 137 -10.72 7.24 -7.42
N PHE A 138 -10.14 6.41 -8.26
CA PHE A 138 -8.73 6.05 -8.23
C PHE A 138 -7.97 6.87 -9.27
N PHE A 139 -6.79 7.36 -8.87
CA PHE A 139 -5.86 8.09 -9.72
C PHE A 139 -4.52 7.34 -9.71
N ALA A 140 -4.23 6.65 -10.81
CA ALA A 140 -2.92 6.07 -11.06
C ALA A 140 -1.99 7.14 -11.63
N LEU A 141 -0.83 7.37 -11.03
CA LEU A 141 0.13 8.37 -11.46
C LEU A 141 1.47 7.70 -11.82
N ASP A 142 2.22 8.33 -12.71
CA ASP A 142 3.59 7.93 -13.00
C ASP A 142 4.58 8.82 -12.25
N SER A 143 5.09 8.33 -11.14
CA SER A 143 6.07 9.05 -10.31
C SER A 143 7.49 9.02 -10.87
N ASN A 144 7.78 8.23 -11.93
CA ASN A 144 9.09 8.26 -12.58
C ASN A 144 9.30 9.52 -13.42
N GLN A 145 8.21 10.08 -13.95
CA GLN A 145 8.25 11.27 -14.81
C GLN A 145 7.09 12.22 -14.46
N MET A 146 7.27 12.99 -13.39
CA MET A 146 6.30 13.99 -12.97
C MET A 146 6.53 15.31 -13.73
N ASP A 147 6.23 15.26 -15.04
CA ASP A 147 6.36 16.41 -15.93
C ASP A 147 5.18 17.39 -15.78
N PRO A 148 5.32 18.65 -16.29
CA PRO A 148 4.26 19.65 -16.19
C PRO A 148 2.93 19.25 -16.84
N VAL A 149 2.96 18.36 -17.84
CA VAL A 149 1.75 17.89 -18.54
C VAL A 149 0.96 16.96 -17.60
N GLN A 150 1.65 16.05 -16.93
CA GLN A 150 1.03 15.19 -15.93
C GLN A 150 0.52 16.00 -14.73
N VAL A 151 1.30 16.96 -14.21
CA VAL A 151 0.88 17.85 -13.11
C VAL A 151 -0.39 18.61 -13.46
N ALA A 152 -0.47 19.18 -14.67
CA ALA A 152 -1.67 19.88 -15.14
C ALA A 152 -2.87 18.94 -15.28
N TRP A 153 -2.64 17.67 -15.70
CA TRP A 153 -3.68 16.66 -15.75
C TRP A 153 -4.18 16.29 -14.36
N ILE A 154 -3.28 16.12 -13.37
CA ILE A 154 -3.64 15.81 -11.98
C ILE A 154 -4.51 16.93 -11.40
N ASP A 155 -4.11 18.20 -11.53
CA ASP A 155 -4.89 19.36 -11.04
C ASP A 155 -6.30 19.36 -11.64
N ARG A 156 -6.40 19.16 -12.97
CA ARG A 156 -7.69 19.12 -13.66
C ARG A 156 -8.54 17.91 -13.23
N ALA A 157 -7.96 16.71 -13.24
CA ALA A 157 -8.68 15.47 -12.95
C ALA A 157 -9.20 15.42 -11.51
N LEU A 158 -8.41 15.90 -10.54
CA LEU A 158 -8.82 16.00 -9.14
C LEU A 158 -9.89 17.08 -8.94
N ARG A 159 -9.78 18.23 -9.63
CA ARG A 159 -10.76 19.32 -9.58
C ARG A 159 -12.12 18.87 -10.11
N GLU A 160 -12.12 18.13 -11.22
CA GLU A 160 -13.35 17.66 -11.88
C GLU A 160 -14.01 16.48 -11.16
N SER A 161 -13.28 15.77 -10.29
CA SER A 161 -13.83 14.65 -9.53
C SER A 161 -14.78 15.12 -8.43
N THR A 162 -16.02 14.66 -8.52
CA THR A 162 -17.05 14.84 -7.48
C THR A 162 -17.20 13.62 -6.57
N ASP A 163 -16.37 12.61 -6.77
CA ASP A 163 -16.42 11.38 -5.98
C ASP A 163 -16.09 11.64 -4.51
N GLN A 164 -16.76 10.92 -3.61
CA GLN A 164 -16.59 11.07 -2.17
C GLN A 164 -15.19 10.72 -1.70
N TRP A 165 -14.65 9.63 -2.26
CA TRP A 165 -13.30 9.17 -1.98
C TRP A 165 -12.40 9.38 -3.17
N LYS A 166 -11.26 10.03 -2.94
CA LYS A 166 -10.19 10.23 -3.90
C LYS A 166 -8.96 9.50 -3.40
N ILE A 167 -8.56 8.46 -4.09
CA ILE A 167 -7.43 7.61 -3.77
C ILE A 167 -6.39 7.76 -4.88
N CYS A 168 -5.21 8.26 -4.54
CA CYS A 168 -4.08 8.31 -5.46
C CYS A 168 -3.15 7.12 -5.20
N TYR A 169 -2.55 6.56 -6.25
CA TYR A 169 -1.52 5.53 -6.11
C TYR A 169 -0.44 5.68 -7.19
N PHE A 170 0.78 5.48 -6.76
CA PHE A 170 1.99 5.60 -7.58
C PHE A 170 3.17 4.98 -6.82
N HIS A 171 4.33 4.89 -7.47
CA HIS A 171 5.43 4.09 -6.92
C HIS A 171 6.22 4.79 -5.81
N HIS A 172 6.81 5.98 -6.07
CA HIS A 172 7.72 6.63 -5.14
C HIS A 172 6.97 7.31 -3.99
N PRO A 173 7.23 6.95 -2.71
CA PRO A 173 6.46 7.46 -1.57
C PRO A 173 6.77 8.94 -1.29
N LEU A 174 5.72 9.73 -0.97
CA LEU A 174 5.89 11.09 -0.49
C LEU A 174 6.37 11.13 0.96
N TYR A 175 6.01 10.11 1.72
CA TYR A 175 6.43 9.85 3.09
C TYR A 175 6.81 8.40 3.24
N SER A 176 7.95 8.13 3.82
CA SER A 176 8.44 6.80 4.19
C SER A 176 9.56 6.92 5.20
N ASP A 177 9.60 6.01 6.14
CA ASP A 177 10.70 5.81 7.08
C ASP A 177 11.55 4.57 6.69
N GLY A 178 11.49 4.15 5.42
CA GLY A 178 12.39 3.15 4.85
C GLY A 178 13.84 3.64 4.85
N GLY A 179 14.75 2.82 5.37
CA GLY A 179 16.16 3.21 5.54
C GLY A 179 16.94 3.28 4.22
N ARG A 180 16.46 2.60 3.18
CA ARG A 180 17.16 2.51 1.88
C ARG A 180 16.90 3.72 0.99
N HIS A 181 15.65 4.03 0.76
CA HIS A 181 15.25 5.10 -0.16
C HIS A 181 14.63 6.29 0.59
N GLY A 182 13.66 6.01 1.47
CA GLY A 182 12.96 7.03 2.23
C GLY A 182 12.01 7.88 1.37
N PRO A 183 11.60 9.06 1.87
CA PRO A 183 10.59 9.90 1.22
C PRO A 183 11.13 10.60 -0.02
N THR A 184 10.35 10.66 -1.10
CA THR A 184 10.64 11.42 -2.31
C THR A 184 10.16 12.86 -2.14
N VAL A 185 11.01 13.69 -1.52
CA VAL A 185 10.65 15.07 -1.12
C VAL A 185 10.27 15.95 -2.30
N ASP A 186 10.96 15.83 -3.43
CA ASP A 186 10.68 16.63 -4.63
C ASP A 186 9.26 16.35 -5.17
N LEU A 187 8.84 15.08 -5.19
CA LEU A 187 7.46 14.74 -5.54
C LEU A 187 6.46 15.27 -4.51
N ARG A 188 6.80 15.22 -3.22
CA ARG A 188 5.93 15.74 -2.17
C ARG A 188 5.68 17.24 -2.32
N VAL A 189 6.71 18.01 -2.59
CA VAL A 189 6.59 19.46 -2.81
C VAL A 189 5.63 19.79 -3.96
N VAL A 190 5.60 18.96 -5.01
CA VAL A 190 4.72 19.16 -6.16
C VAL A 190 3.30 18.64 -5.91
N LEU A 191 3.15 17.43 -5.39
CA LEU A 191 1.87 16.73 -5.36
C LEU A 191 1.02 17.06 -4.13
N GLU A 192 1.62 17.17 -2.95
CA GLU A 192 0.87 17.34 -1.71
C GLU A 192 0.00 18.61 -1.69
N PRO A 193 0.46 19.81 -2.14
CA PRO A 193 -0.41 20.98 -2.23
C PRO A 193 -1.64 20.77 -3.11
N ILE A 194 -1.50 20.01 -4.21
CA ILE A 194 -2.61 19.69 -5.12
C ILE A 194 -3.56 18.69 -4.43
N PHE A 195 -3.02 17.69 -3.77
CA PHE A 195 -3.82 16.68 -3.05
C PHE A 195 -4.64 17.28 -1.91
N VAL A 196 -4.01 18.16 -1.12
CA VAL A 196 -4.70 18.90 -0.05
C VAL A 196 -5.80 19.79 -0.61
N LYS A 197 -5.49 20.56 -1.67
CA LYS A 197 -6.45 21.47 -2.31
C LYS A 197 -7.73 20.77 -2.78
N TYR A 198 -7.60 19.55 -3.30
CA TYR A 198 -8.74 18.82 -3.89
C TYR A 198 -9.26 17.68 -3.02
N GLY A 199 -8.78 17.57 -1.79
CA GLY A 199 -9.28 16.63 -0.80
C GLY A 199 -9.01 15.17 -1.17
N VAL A 200 -7.79 14.83 -1.57
CA VAL A 200 -7.34 13.45 -1.62
C VAL A 200 -7.38 12.87 -0.22
N ASN A 201 -7.91 11.66 -0.07
CA ASN A 201 -8.11 11.05 1.24
C ASN A 201 -6.95 10.11 1.59
N VAL A 202 -6.49 9.32 0.62
CA VAL A 202 -5.50 8.28 0.84
C VAL A 202 -4.53 8.21 -0.34
N VAL A 203 -3.28 7.95 -0.03
CA VAL A 203 -2.22 7.68 -1.01
C VAL A 203 -1.59 6.32 -0.71
N PHE A 204 -1.49 5.46 -1.73
CA PHE A 204 -0.74 4.22 -1.70
C PHE A 204 0.50 4.33 -2.56
N SER A 205 1.63 3.86 -2.05
CA SER A 205 2.93 3.85 -2.73
C SER A 205 3.69 2.54 -2.46
N GLY A 206 4.78 2.32 -3.19
CA GLY A 206 5.71 1.21 -3.04
C GLY A 206 7.15 1.69 -2.81
N HIS A 207 8.11 1.16 -3.60
CA HIS A 207 9.52 1.55 -3.69
C HIS A 207 10.37 1.20 -2.47
N ASP A 208 9.98 1.58 -1.26
CA ASP A 208 10.56 1.01 -0.06
C ASP A 208 9.94 -0.37 0.19
N HIS A 209 10.77 -1.42 0.23
CA HIS A 209 10.33 -2.81 0.28
C HIS A 209 9.89 -3.21 1.68
N ILE A 210 8.95 -2.42 2.24
CA ILE A 210 8.33 -2.56 3.56
C ILE A 210 6.83 -2.36 3.46
N TYR A 211 6.12 -2.66 4.52
CA TYR A 211 4.80 -2.09 4.78
C TYR A 211 4.94 -0.97 5.80
N GLU A 212 4.35 0.19 5.52
CA GLU A 212 4.27 1.29 6.46
C GLU A 212 2.97 2.06 6.30
N ARG A 213 2.44 2.55 7.42
CA ARG A 213 1.37 3.54 7.47
C ARG A 213 1.85 4.76 8.23
N ILE A 214 1.77 5.90 7.57
CA ILE A 214 2.11 7.21 8.12
C ILE A 214 0.86 7.79 8.81
N LYS A 215 1.06 8.45 9.96
CA LYS A 215 0.01 9.27 10.59
C LYS A 215 -0.49 10.30 9.58
N PRO A 216 -1.78 10.66 9.57
CA PRO A 216 -2.30 11.60 8.60
C PRO A 216 -1.49 12.90 8.55
N GLN A 217 -1.07 13.29 7.34
CA GLN A 217 -0.42 14.56 7.07
C GLN A 217 -1.40 15.43 6.28
N PHE A 218 -1.70 16.62 6.79
CA PHE A 218 -2.72 17.54 6.20
C PHE A 218 -4.07 16.86 5.90
N GLY A 219 -4.48 15.88 6.71
CA GLY A 219 -5.71 15.12 6.53
C GLY A 219 -5.62 13.98 5.50
N ILE A 220 -4.46 13.67 4.96
CA ILE A 220 -4.24 12.56 4.01
C ILE A 220 -3.52 11.42 4.73
N THR A 221 -4.00 10.19 4.59
CA THR A 221 -3.31 8.99 5.08
C THR A 221 -2.43 8.41 3.98
N TYR A 222 -1.16 8.16 4.28
CA TYR A 222 -0.18 7.60 3.36
C TYR A 222 0.18 6.18 3.77
N PHE A 223 0.24 5.28 2.78
CA PHE A 223 0.67 3.90 2.94
C PHE A 223 1.82 3.60 1.99
N VAL A 224 2.82 2.88 2.50
CA VAL A 224 3.85 2.22 1.71
C VAL A 224 3.53 0.73 1.69
N ASN A 225 3.30 0.18 0.49
CA ASN A 225 2.94 -1.22 0.25
C ASN A 225 3.97 -1.89 -0.69
N GLY A 226 5.25 -1.69 -0.41
CA GLY A 226 6.36 -2.11 -1.28
C GLY A 226 6.93 -3.49 -0.97
N SER A 227 6.20 -4.34 -0.23
CA SER A 227 6.76 -5.63 0.19
C SER A 227 5.95 -6.85 -0.26
N SER A 228 5.29 -6.78 -1.42
CA SER A 228 4.45 -7.92 -1.85
C SER A 228 5.22 -9.02 -2.61
N GLY A 229 6.47 -8.78 -2.97
CA GLY A 229 7.40 -9.73 -3.58
C GLY A 229 8.80 -9.52 -3.03
N GLU A 230 9.35 -8.33 -3.24
CA GLU A 230 10.57 -7.87 -2.59
C GLU A 230 10.36 -7.67 -1.08
N LEU A 231 11.46 -7.67 -0.32
CA LEU A 231 11.47 -7.37 1.12
C LEU A 231 12.83 -6.85 1.53
N ARG A 232 12.85 -5.77 2.32
CA ARG A 232 14.02 -5.30 3.05
C ARG A 232 13.80 -5.48 4.55
N LYS A 233 14.14 -6.67 5.03
CA LYS A 233 13.95 -7.03 6.43
C LYS A 233 14.77 -6.13 7.36
N GLY A 234 14.10 -5.50 8.33
CA GLY A 234 14.74 -4.63 9.33
C GLY A 234 15.17 -3.28 8.76
N ASP A 235 14.61 -2.84 7.63
CA ASP A 235 14.98 -1.58 6.98
C ASP A 235 14.23 -0.37 7.52
N THR A 236 13.12 -0.55 8.21
CA THR A 236 12.32 0.58 8.73
C THR A 236 13.07 1.32 9.84
N ARG A 237 13.05 2.64 9.77
CA ARG A 237 13.61 3.57 10.78
C ARG A 237 12.48 4.44 11.32
N PRO A 238 11.58 3.88 12.16
CA PRO A 238 10.34 4.55 12.51
C PRO A 238 10.58 5.91 13.16
N SER A 239 9.86 6.90 12.67
CA SER A 239 9.86 8.28 13.17
C SER A 239 8.60 8.60 13.98
N GLN A 240 8.46 9.86 14.37
CA GLN A 240 7.21 10.33 14.99
C GLN A 240 6.03 10.31 14.01
N MET A 241 6.27 10.24 12.70
CA MET A 241 5.24 10.16 11.68
C MET A 241 4.74 8.73 11.46
N THR A 242 5.53 7.70 11.76
CA THR A 242 5.13 6.30 11.64
C THR A 242 3.93 6.01 12.56
N ALA A 243 2.85 5.48 11.99
CA ALA A 243 1.71 4.97 12.76
C ALA A 243 1.79 3.45 12.96
N ALA A 244 2.22 2.73 11.93
CA ALA A 244 2.47 1.29 11.93
C ALA A 244 3.48 0.93 10.85
N TYR A 245 4.24 -0.15 11.05
CA TYR A 245 5.14 -0.69 10.04
C TYR A 245 5.31 -2.20 10.19
N PHE A 246 5.70 -2.85 9.11
CA PHE A 246 6.06 -4.26 9.10
C PHE A 246 7.09 -4.53 8.00
N ASP A 247 8.24 -5.07 8.38
CA ASP A 247 9.38 -5.36 7.51
C ASP A 247 10.02 -6.73 7.81
N GLN A 248 9.26 -7.63 8.45
CA GLN A 248 9.78 -8.95 8.82
C GLN A 248 9.43 -10.02 7.79
N ASN A 249 8.42 -9.77 6.96
CA ASN A 249 7.93 -10.67 5.93
C ASN A 249 7.20 -9.89 4.84
N GLN A 250 6.96 -10.51 3.68
CA GLN A 250 6.14 -9.90 2.64
C GLN A 250 4.71 -9.67 3.13
N ALA A 251 4.07 -8.62 2.60
CA ALA A 251 2.73 -8.24 2.98
C ALA A 251 1.92 -7.69 1.79
N PHE A 252 0.60 -7.69 1.94
CA PHE A 252 -0.36 -7.04 1.07
C PHE A 252 -1.47 -6.39 1.90
N SER A 253 -2.18 -5.44 1.33
CA SER A 253 -3.30 -4.79 2.02
C SER A 253 -4.64 -5.17 1.42
N LEU A 254 -5.67 -5.27 2.28
CA LEU A 254 -7.07 -5.38 1.93
C LEU A 254 -7.78 -4.11 2.38
N VAL A 255 -8.65 -3.57 1.54
CA VAL A 255 -9.33 -2.30 1.77
C VAL A 255 -10.79 -2.40 1.38
N GLU A 256 -11.68 -1.87 2.24
CA GLU A 256 -13.10 -1.75 1.98
C GLU A 256 -13.56 -0.31 2.22
N VAL A 257 -14.12 0.32 1.20
CA VAL A 257 -14.75 1.64 1.32
C VAL A 257 -16.26 1.48 1.36
N ALA A 258 -16.87 1.86 2.46
CA ALA A 258 -18.29 1.72 2.74
C ALA A 258 -18.89 3.03 3.30
N GLY A 259 -19.50 3.84 2.43
CA GLY A 259 -19.96 5.18 2.79
C GLY A 259 -18.79 6.11 3.14
N ASP A 260 -18.81 6.66 4.34
CA ASP A 260 -17.77 7.56 4.84
C ASP A 260 -16.62 6.85 5.57
N ASP A 261 -16.63 5.52 5.58
CA ASP A 261 -15.62 4.71 6.24
C ASP A 261 -14.78 3.92 5.24
N MET A 262 -13.46 3.93 5.44
CA MET A 262 -12.51 3.07 4.77
C MET A 262 -11.86 2.14 5.80
N PHE A 263 -12.21 0.88 5.74
CA PHE A 263 -11.61 -0.19 6.54
C PHE A 263 -10.38 -0.74 5.83
N PHE A 264 -9.31 -1.03 6.56
CA PHE A 264 -8.12 -1.62 5.98
C PHE A 264 -7.48 -2.66 6.89
N GLN A 265 -6.81 -3.63 6.30
CA GLN A 265 -5.94 -4.60 6.97
C GLN A 265 -4.71 -4.86 6.11
N ALA A 266 -3.53 -4.74 6.70
CA ALA A 266 -2.31 -5.28 6.11
C ALA A 266 -2.09 -6.70 6.63
N ARG A 267 -1.85 -7.64 5.72
CA ARG A 267 -1.66 -9.05 6.02
C ARG A 267 -0.32 -9.54 5.53
N SER A 268 0.41 -10.22 6.40
CA SER A 268 1.68 -10.83 6.02
C SER A 268 1.46 -12.11 5.20
N ARG A 269 2.48 -12.52 4.47
CA ARG A 269 2.57 -13.81 3.78
C ARG A 269 2.35 -15.01 4.73
N ALA A 270 2.66 -14.85 6.03
CA ALA A 270 2.39 -15.85 7.06
C ALA A 270 0.92 -15.88 7.53
N GLY A 271 0.05 -15.00 6.99
CA GLY A 271 -1.37 -14.92 7.35
C GLY A 271 -1.68 -14.05 8.57
N GLN A 272 -0.68 -13.38 9.15
CA GLN A 272 -0.88 -12.47 10.28
C GLN A 272 -1.45 -11.14 9.81
N ILE A 273 -2.38 -10.56 10.58
CA ILE A 273 -2.76 -9.15 10.42
C ILE A 273 -1.70 -8.33 11.16
N VAL A 274 -0.97 -7.51 10.41
CA VAL A 274 0.17 -6.73 10.93
C VAL A 274 -0.20 -5.27 11.19
N ASP A 275 -1.25 -4.79 10.56
CA ASP A 275 -1.89 -3.50 10.81
C ASP A 275 -3.35 -3.56 10.39
N GLY A 276 -4.18 -2.68 10.94
CA GLY A 276 -5.58 -2.54 10.56
C GLY A 276 -6.23 -1.38 11.26
N GLY A 277 -7.33 -0.91 10.70
CA GLY A 277 -8.05 0.23 11.26
C GLY A 277 -9.17 0.73 10.36
N VAL A 278 -9.75 1.84 10.76
CA VAL A 278 -10.79 2.55 10.00
C VAL A 278 -10.37 4.00 9.81
N ILE A 279 -10.47 4.47 8.58
CA ILE A 279 -10.31 5.88 8.23
C ILE A 279 -11.71 6.47 8.07
N HIS A 280 -12.10 7.39 8.95
CA HIS A 280 -13.37 8.10 8.85
C HIS A 280 -13.18 9.39 8.06
N ARG A 281 -13.97 9.56 7.02
CA ARG A 281 -14.07 10.81 6.28
C ARG A 281 -15.09 11.71 6.95
N GLY A 282 -14.63 12.71 7.69
CA GLY A 282 -15.49 13.70 8.36
C GLY A 282 -15.95 14.84 7.46
N VAL A 283 -16.74 15.75 8.04
CA VAL A 283 -17.14 16.99 7.39
C VAL A 283 -15.90 17.84 7.07
N GLY A 284 -15.76 18.28 5.82
CA GLY A 284 -14.60 19.05 5.36
C GLY A 284 -13.35 18.20 5.10
N ASN A 285 -13.51 16.90 4.78
CA ASN A 285 -12.42 15.95 4.54
C ASN A 285 -11.45 15.74 5.73
N GLN A 286 -11.91 16.01 6.95
CA GLN A 286 -11.14 15.63 8.12
C GLN A 286 -11.09 14.11 8.24
N ILE A 287 -9.89 13.56 8.19
CA ILE A 287 -9.66 12.11 8.32
C ILE A 287 -9.29 11.79 9.77
N ARG A 288 -9.99 10.81 10.33
CA ARG A 288 -9.67 10.22 11.62
C ARG A 288 -9.40 8.73 11.42
N VAL A 289 -8.22 8.30 11.82
CA VAL A 289 -7.86 6.87 11.85
C VAL A 289 -8.15 6.31 13.23
N VAL A 290 -8.91 5.24 13.29
CA VAL A 290 -9.19 4.50 14.53
C VAL A 290 -8.62 3.09 14.36
N PRO A 291 -7.85 2.59 15.35
CA PRO A 291 -7.28 1.24 15.29
C PRO A 291 -8.35 0.15 15.35
#